data_39b3edf43a43fbecca0bbe24862a0336
#
_entry.id   39b3edf43a43fbecca0bbe24862a0336
#
_cell.length_a   1.000
_cell.length_b   1.000
_cell.length_c   1.000
_cell.angle_alpha   90.00
_cell.angle_beta   90.00
_cell.angle_gamma   90.00
#
_symmetry.space_group_name_H-M   'P 1'
#
loop_
_entity.id
_entity.type
_entity.pdbx_description
1 polymer ?
#
loop_
_entity_poly.entity_id
_entity_poly.type
_entity_poly.pdbx_seq_one_letter_code
_entity_poly.pdbx_strand_id
1 'polypeptide(L)'
;MTESSPAKIGLIGAGWWATANHLPVLAKRDDIELASVCRLGVDELLQVKNEFGFTHATENYRELLETPGLIGVIVASPHTLHFEHAMAALNKGYHVMCEKPLTTRATEARELVSEAERRGVQLVIPYGWHYSKFIQEAKRRMDQKSVGEIEYVMCHMASPIRSLLEGKQFLSTGGGAGDNMFEPEADTWADPEVAGGGYALAQMSHSAGLAFWLTGLEAQSVVALISSPTSRVELYDAFSVNFKGGAIGSFSGAGALPDNQQFQLDVRIYGSEGVMTVDCDRAKLEILRHDGDNFSMKLDPGAGEYFGGGPTTNFADIVTRKNDMNWAPGWAGMRAIEMIDAAYRSVKLGRLVTV
;
A
#
# COMPACT_ATOMS: atom_id res chain seq x y z
N MET A 1 35.21 15.41 2.51
CA MET A 1 33.97 14.74 2.86
C MET A 1 34.20 13.28 2.58
N THR A 2 34.24 12.42 3.57
CA THR A 2 34.36 10.97 3.36
C THR A 2 33.06 10.52 2.70
N GLU A 3 33.14 9.99 1.49
CA GLU A 3 31.99 9.33 0.85
C GLU A 3 31.50 8.25 1.82
N SER A 4 30.29 8.39 2.32
CA SER A 4 29.66 7.33 3.12
C SER A 4 29.40 6.14 2.21
N SER A 5 29.78 4.94 2.66
CA SER A 5 29.49 3.72 1.92
C SER A 5 27.98 3.62 1.60
N PRO A 6 27.62 3.11 0.42
CA PRO A 6 26.20 2.92 0.05
C PRO A 6 25.44 2.14 1.11
N ALA A 7 24.18 2.51 1.33
CA ALA A 7 23.29 1.82 2.28
C ALA A 7 22.85 0.47 1.71
N LYS A 8 23.00 -0.60 2.50
CA LYS A 8 22.68 -1.96 2.07
C LYS A 8 21.20 -2.28 2.25
N ILE A 9 20.52 -2.67 1.18
CA ILE A 9 19.13 -3.10 1.17
C ILE A 9 19.03 -4.57 0.75
N GLY A 10 18.16 -5.32 1.45
CA GLY A 10 17.71 -6.65 1.06
C GLY A 10 16.30 -6.63 0.49
N LEU A 11 15.98 -7.62 -0.36
CA LEU A 11 14.64 -7.78 -0.93
C LEU A 11 14.15 -9.22 -0.79
N ILE A 12 13.03 -9.42 -0.13
CA ILE A 12 12.34 -10.71 0.04
C ILE A 12 11.10 -10.73 -0.86
N GLY A 13 11.04 -11.67 -1.80
CA GLY A 13 9.93 -11.78 -2.74
C GLY A 13 10.16 -11.02 -4.05
N ALA A 14 11.24 -11.35 -4.76
CA ALA A 14 11.58 -10.74 -6.05
C ALA A 14 10.71 -11.28 -7.19
N GLY A 15 9.38 -11.08 -7.09
CA GLY A 15 8.39 -11.42 -8.11
C GLY A 15 8.15 -10.29 -9.11
N TRP A 16 7.07 -10.42 -9.90
CA TRP A 16 6.65 -9.45 -10.91
C TRP A 16 6.67 -8.01 -10.41
N TRP A 17 5.99 -7.72 -9.29
CA TRP A 17 5.83 -6.34 -8.83
C TRP A 17 7.15 -5.69 -8.42
N ALA A 18 7.97 -6.43 -7.67
CA ALA A 18 9.25 -5.91 -7.19
C ALA A 18 10.23 -5.65 -8.33
N THR A 19 10.29 -6.55 -9.34
CA THR A 19 11.17 -6.41 -10.49
C THR A 19 10.74 -5.30 -11.46
N ALA A 20 9.43 -5.03 -11.56
CA ALA A 20 8.91 -3.96 -12.41
C ALA A 20 8.89 -2.57 -11.73
N ASN A 21 8.80 -2.49 -10.39
CA ASN A 21 8.57 -1.23 -9.69
C ASN A 21 9.67 -0.82 -8.71
N HIS A 22 10.16 -1.75 -7.87
CA HIS A 22 11.14 -1.39 -6.83
C HIS A 22 12.57 -1.44 -7.33
N LEU A 23 12.97 -2.54 -7.94
CA LEU A 23 14.35 -2.76 -8.34
C LEU A 23 14.85 -1.76 -9.40
N PRO A 24 14.08 -1.37 -10.44
CA PRO A 24 14.53 -0.37 -11.40
C PRO A 24 14.78 1.02 -10.78
N VAL A 25 14.10 1.35 -9.68
CA VAL A 25 14.31 2.61 -8.95
C VAL A 25 15.59 2.54 -8.12
N LEU A 26 15.81 1.44 -7.39
CA LEU A 26 16.97 1.27 -6.53
C LEU A 26 18.28 1.10 -7.32
N ALA A 27 18.24 0.36 -8.44
CA ALA A 27 19.42 0.12 -9.28
C ALA A 27 19.98 1.39 -9.93
N LYS A 28 19.21 2.47 -9.98
CA LYS A 28 19.64 3.79 -10.49
C LYS A 28 20.30 4.68 -9.42
N ARG A 29 20.43 4.18 -8.18
CA ARG A 29 20.91 4.99 -7.05
C ARG A 29 22.32 4.60 -6.67
N ASP A 30 23.24 5.54 -6.71
CA ASP A 30 24.66 5.33 -6.34
C ASP A 30 24.86 5.20 -4.81
N ASP A 31 23.87 5.66 -4.02
CA ASP A 31 23.90 5.61 -2.56
C ASP A 31 23.24 4.35 -1.97
N ILE A 32 22.80 3.41 -2.82
CA ILE A 32 22.19 2.13 -2.43
C ILE A 32 23.03 0.96 -2.97
N GLU A 33 23.29 -0.01 -2.12
CA GLU A 33 23.81 -1.34 -2.48
C GLU A 33 22.68 -2.36 -2.39
N LEU A 34 22.36 -3.03 -3.49
CA LEU A 34 21.49 -4.20 -3.53
C LEU A 34 22.24 -5.41 -2.99
N ALA A 35 22.21 -5.58 -1.65
CA ALA A 35 23.09 -6.50 -0.95
C ALA A 35 22.65 -7.96 -1.05
N SER A 36 21.36 -8.24 -0.90
CA SER A 36 20.85 -9.61 -0.92
C SER A 36 19.42 -9.69 -1.44
N VAL A 37 19.12 -10.71 -2.23
CA VAL A 37 17.80 -11.00 -2.77
C VAL A 37 17.33 -12.41 -2.40
N CYS A 38 16.04 -12.53 -2.06
CA CYS A 38 15.42 -13.82 -1.75
C CYS A 38 14.15 -14.03 -2.59
N ARG A 39 14.12 -15.18 -3.29
CA ARG A 39 12.91 -15.73 -3.92
C ARG A 39 13.06 -17.23 -4.10
N LEU A 40 11.94 -17.95 -4.24
CA LEU A 40 11.96 -19.37 -4.63
C LEU A 40 12.20 -19.49 -6.15
N GLY A 41 12.83 -20.58 -6.57
CA GLY A 41 13.20 -20.86 -7.96
C GLY A 41 14.60 -20.35 -8.27
N VAL A 42 15.57 -21.28 -8.32
CA VAL A 42 17.01 -20.96 -8.46
C VAL A 42 17.32 -20.20 -9.76
N ASP A 43 16.69 -20.58 -10.86
CA ASP A 43 16.96 -19.97 -12.18
C ASP A 43 16.49 -18.52 -12.21
N GLU A 44 15.26 -18.24 -11.76
CA GLU A 44 14.71 -16.89 -11.69
C GLU A 44 15.41 -16.05 -10.62
N LEU A 45 15.84 -16.66 -9.51
CA LEU A 45 16.63 -15.98 -8.49
C LEU A 45 17.96 -15.48 -9.06
N LEU A 46 18.67 -16.33 -9.83
CA LEU A 46 19.92 -15.96 -10.49
C LEU A 46 19.70 -14.91 -11.58
N GLN A 47 18.59 -14.97 -12.30
CA GLN A 47 18.21 -13.96 -13.28
C GLN A 47 18.05 -12.59 -12.61
N VAL A 48 17.30 -12.48 -11.50
CA VAL A 48 17.15 -11.23 -10.73
C VAL A 48 18.48 -10.74 -10.19
N LYS A 49 19.29 -11.65 -9.60
CA LYS A 49 20.60 -11.31 -9.09
C LYS A 49 21.49 -10.64 -10.14
N ASN A 50 21.54 -11.24 -11.32
CA ASN A 50 22.43 -10.78 -12.40
C ASN A 50 21.92 -9.47 -13.02
N GLU A 51 20.60 -9.36 -13.26
CA GLU A 51 19.99 -8.18 -13.87
C GLU A 51 20.18 -6.93 -13.00
N PHE A 52 19.94 -7.03 -11.69
CA PHE A 52 19.98 -5.89 -10.79
C PHE A 52 21.30 -5.76 -10.00
N GLY A 53 22.23 -6.71 -10.17
CA GLY A 53 23.55 -6.62 -9.55
C GLY A 53 23.59 -6.91 -8.05
N PHE A 54 22.71 -7.79 -7.55
CA PHE A 54 22.76 -8.20 -6.15
C PHE A 54 24.06 -8.94 -5.82
N THR A 55 24.63 -8.60 -4.67
CA THR A 55 25.85 -9.26 -4.18
C THR A 55 25.57 -10.71 -3.78
N HIS A 56 24.46 -10.94 -3.07
CA HIS A 56 24.05 -12.26 -2.57
C HIS A 56 22.64 -12.63 -3.06
N ALA A 57 22.38 -13.94 -3.21
CA ALA A 57 21.06 -14.48 -3.58
C ALA A 57 20.83 -15.80 -2.84
N THR A 58 19.62 -15.99 -2.30
CA THR A 58 19.24 -17.17 -1.53
C THR A 58 17.74 -17.42 -1.65
N GLU A 59 17.31 -18.69 -1.51
CA GLU A 59 15.90 -19.05 -1.38
C GLU A 59 15.40 -18.96 0.09
N ASN A 60 16.29 -18.66 1.04
CA ASN A 60 15.98 -18.60 2.47
C ASN A 60 16.05 -17.16 2.99
N TYR A 61 14.88 -16.55 3.28
CA TYR A 61 14.83 -15.18 3.76
C TYR A 61 15.59 -14.97 5.10
N ARG A 62 15.71 -16.01 5.94
CA ARG A 62 16.47 -15.91 7.19
C ARG A 62 17.97 -15.73 6.93
N GLU A 63 18.49 -16.41 5.92
CA GLU A 63 19.86 -16.22 5.46
C GLU A 63 20.09 -14.80 4.89
N LEU A 64 19.14 -14.29 4.10
CA LEU A 64 19.18 -12.90 3.65
C LEU A 64 19.29 -11.92 4.82
N LEU A 65 18.53 -12.12 5.88
CA LEU A 65 18.52 -11.24 7.06
C LEU A 65 19.83 -11.28 7.88
N GLU A 66 20.72 -12.25 7.65
CA GLU A 66 22.07 -12.31 8.24
C GLU A 66 23.12 -11.58 7.39
N THR A 67 22.75 -10.96 6.26
CA THR A 67 23.68 -10.22 5.40
C THR A 67 24.34 -9.07 6.17
N PRO A 68 25.70 -9.03 6.24
CA PRO A 68 26.39 -8.02 7.05
C PRO A 68 26.17 -6.58 6.55
N GLY A 69 25.82 -5.70 7.50
CA GLY A 69 25.64 -4.27 7.23
C GLY A 69 24.30 -3.91 6.59
N LEU A 70 23.33 -4.83 6.55
CA LEU A 70 21.97 -4.56 6.08
C LEU A 70 21.32 -3.49 6.99
N ILE A 71 20.64 -2.51 6.36
CA ILE A 71 19.97 -1.40 7.06
C ILE A 71 18.46 -1.44 6.79
N GLY A 72 18.07 -1.83 5.59
CA GLY A 72 16.69 -1.87 5.15
C GLY A 72 16.34 -3.16 4.42
N VAL A 73 15.06 -3.56 4.54
CA VAL A 73 14.51 -4.74 3.84
C VAL A 73 13.20 -4.36 3.18
N ILE A 74 13.06 -4.75 1.91
CA ILE A 74 11.80 -4.70 1.18
C ILE A 74 11.16 -6.08 1.22
N VAL A 75 9.88 -6.15 1.60
CA VAL A 75 9.08 -7.37 1.62
C VAL A 75 8.01 -7.25 0.55
N ALA A 76 8.10 -8.09 -0.48
CA ALA A 76 7.19 -8.16 -1.62
C ALA A 76 6.81 -9.63 -1.95
N SER A 77 6.77 -10.47 -0.94
CA SER A 77 6.31 -11.86 -0.97
C SER A 77 4.78 -11.94 -1.14
N PRO A 78 4.18 -13.15 -1.29
CA PRO A 78 2.73 -13.32 -1.22
C PRO A 78 2.12 -12.76 0.06
N HIS A 79 0.88 -12.25 -0.01
CA HIS A 79 0.24 -11.46 1.06
C HIS A 79 0.24 -12.15 2.44
N THR A 80 -0.04 -13.45 2.47
CA THR A 80 -0.07 -14.24 3.72
C THR A 80 1.29 -14.42 4.38
N LEU A 81 2.39 -14.13 3.68
CA LEU A 81 3.76 -14.21 4.19
C LEU A 81 4.32 -12.86 4.64
N HIS A 82 3.62 -11.74 4.39
CA HIS A 82 4.09 -10.40 4.74
C HIS A 82 4.41 -10.27 6.23
N PHE A 83 3.52 -10.79 7.09
CA PHE A 83 3.72 -10.71 8.54
C PHE A 83 5.01 -11.41 8.98
N GLU A 84 5.21 -12.67 8.59
CA GLU A 84 6.39 -13.45 8.98
C GLU A 84 7.69 -12.74 8.54
N HIS A 85 7.74 -12.33 7.27
CA HIS A 85 8.94 -11.73 6.69
C HIS A 85 9.24 -10.34 7.26
N ALA A 86 8.21 -9.49 7.37
CA ALA A 86 8.37 -8.14 7.91
C ALA A 86 8.73 -8.17 9.40
N MET A 87 8.08 -9.04 10.20
CA MET A 87 8.37 -9.20 11.61
C MET A 87 9.81 -9.69 11.84
N ALA A 88 10.27 -10.65 11.03
CA ALA A 88 11.65 -11.12 11.11
C ALA A 88 12.68 -10.01 10.82
N ALA A 89 12.41 -9.15 9.83
CA ALA A 89 13.27 -8.01 9.51
C ALA A 89 13.22 -6.93 10.60
N LEU A 90 12.04 -6.59 11.12
CA LEU A 90 11.87 -5.64 12.23
C LEU A 90 12.59 -6.13 13.49
N ASN A 91 12.54 -7.43 13.81
CA ASN A 91 13.24 -8.04 14.95
C ASN A 91 14.76 -7.91 14.85
N LYS A 92 15.31 -7.78 13.66
CA LYS A 92 16.74 -7.46 13.43
C LYS A 92 17.06 -5.97 13.57
N GLY A 93 16.03 -5.11 13.67
CA GLY A 93 16.20 -3.65 13.76
C GLY A 93 16.38 -2.98 12.40
N TYR A 94 15.95 -3.60 11.33
CA TYR A 94 15.98 -3.02 9.99
C TYR A 94 14.78 -2.11 9.74
N HIS A 95 14.97 -1.04 8.97
CA HIS A 95 13.85 -0.34 8.33
C HIS A 95 13.17 -1.30 7.36
N VAL A 96 11.84 -1.30 7.32
CA VAL A 96 11.08 -2.21 6.46
C VAL A 96 10.14 -1.44 5.53
N MET A 97 10.19 -1.74 4.24
CA MET A 97 9.09 -1.45 3.32
C MET A 97 8.36 -2.75 3.04
N CYS A 98 7.10 -2.84 3.46
CA CYS A 98 6.28 -4.03 3.25
C CYS A 98 5.18 -3.75 2.24
N GLU A 99 5.08 -4.57 1.18
CA GLU A 99 4.03 -4.45 0.18
C GLU A 99 2.63 -4.51 0.79
N LYS A 100 1.72 -3.90 0.07
CA LYS A 100 0.29 -3.93 0.42
C LYS A 100 -0.38 -5.23 -0.08
N PRO A 101 -1.37 -5.72 0.62
CA PRO A 101 -1.81 -5.30 1.95
C PRO A 101 -0.73 -5.54 3.00
N LEU A 102 -0.63 -4.68 4.04
CA LEU A 102 0.41 -4.84 5.07
C LEU A 102 0.42 -6.26 5.65
N THR A 103 -0.76 -6.77 6.00
CA THR A 103 -1.02 -8.17 6.41
C THR A 103 -2.42 -8.57 5.97
N THR A 104 -2.82 -9.80 6.23
CA THR A 104 -4.19 -10.28 5.98
C THR A 104 -5.07 -10.24 7.25
N ARG A 105 -4.49 -9.95 8.41
CA ARG A 105 -5.19 -9.91 9.71
C ARG A 105 -4.83 -8.66 10.52
N ALA A 106 -5.82 -8.09 11.21
CA ALA A 106 -5.67 -6.90 12.02
C ALA A 106 -4.65 -7.08 13.17
N THR A 107 -4.65 -8.22 13.83
CA THR A 107 -3.70 -8.53 14.93
C THR A 107 -2.26 -8.46 14.46
N GLU A 108 -1.96 -9.05 13.32
CA GLU A 108 -0.64 -9.05 12.70
C GLU A 108 -0.18 -7.65 12.31
N ALA A 109 -1.08 -6.83 11.75
CA ALA A 109 -0.77 -5.45 11.39
C ALA A 109 -0.42 -4.60 12.63
N ARG A 110 -1.16 -4.77 13.74
CA ARG A 110 -0.86 -4.10 15.02
C ARG A 110 0.49 -4.50 15.58
N GLU A 111 0.83 -5.78 15.52
CA GLU A 111 2.11 -6.30 15.98
C GLU A 111 3.28 -5.71 15.18
N LEU A 112 3.17 -5.63 13.83
CA LEU A 112 4.22 -5.03 12.99
C LEU A 112 4.43 -3.55 13.33
N VAL A 113 3.36 -2.77 13.46
CA VAL A 113 3.47 -1.34 13.80
C VAL A 113 4.08 -1.16 15.18
N SER A 114 3.61 -1.91 16.18
CA SER A 114 4.14 -1.86 17.53
C SER A 114 5.62 -2.25 17.60
N GLU A 115 6.03 -3.27 16.85
CA GLU A 115 7.44 -3.68 16.83
C GLU A 115 8.33 -2.64 16.12
N ALA A 116 7.87 -2.03 15.02
CA ALA A 116 8.59 -0.96 14.34
C ALA A 116 8.81 0.25 15.27
N GLU A 117 7.76 0.66 16.00
CA GLU A 117 7.82 1.74 17.00
C GLU A 117 8.78 1.39 18.15
N ARG A 118 8.68 0.18 18.69
CA ARG A 118 9.55 -0.31 19.77
C ARG A 118 11.03 -0.32 19.37
N ARG A 119 11.32 -0.63 18.12
CA ARG A 119 12.69 -0.65 17.57
C ARG A 119 13.19 0.72 17.13
N GLY A 120 12.31 1.71 17.01
CA GLY A 120 12.68 3.03 16.47
C GLY A 120 13.05 2.97 14.98
N VAL A 121 12.47 2.03 14.22
CA VAL A 121 12.68 1.89 12.77
C VAL A 121 11.44 2.25 12.00
N GLN A 122 11.59 2.59 10.71
CA GLN A 122 10.47 2.93 9.86
C GLN A 122 9.84 1.68 9.25
N LEU A 123 8.50 1.63 9.27
CA LEU A 123 7.68 0.71 8.50
C LEU A 123 6.94 1.52 7.44
N VAL A 124 7.27 1.30 6.18
CA VAL A 124 6.72 2.00 5.01
C VAL A 124 5.78 1.05 4.26
N ILE A 125 4.59 1.53 3.90
CA ILE A 125 3.67 0.78 3.03
C ILE A 125 3.68 1.47 1.66
N PRO A 126 3.95 0.78 0.54
CA PRO A 126 4.14 1.44 -0.75
C PRO A 126 2.84 1.92 -1.38
N TYR A 127 2.17 2.88 -0.74
CA TYR A 127 0.99 3.57 -1.25
C TYR A 127 1.39 4.72 -2.19
N GLY A 128 1.48 4.46 -3.48
CA GLY A 128 2.02 5.41 -4.47
C GLY A 128 1.33 6.76 -4.51
N TRP A 129 0.00 6.84 -4.29
CA TRP A 129 -0.73 8.11 -4.28
C TRP A 129 -0.29 9.09 -3.17
N HIS A 130 0.16 8.59 -2.00
CA HIS A 130 0.68 9.42 -0.91
C HIS A 130 1.86 10.32 -1.33
N TYR A 131 2.54 9.96 -2.43
CA TYR A 131 3.71 10.66 -2.96
C TYR A 131 3.36 11.72 -4.02
N SER A 132 2.09 11.84 -4.39
CA SER A 132 1.61 12.88 -5.31
C SER A 132 1.48 14.21 -4.57
N LYS A 133 1.95 15.30 -5.21
CA LYS A 133 1.98 16.64 -4.58
C LYS A 133 0.61 17.11 -4.11
N PHE A 134 -0.45 16.82 -4.88
CA PHE A 134 -1.80 17.25 -4.50
C PHE A 134 -2.36 16.44 -3.32
N ILE A 135 -1.98 15.18 -3.18
CA ILE A 135 -2.33 14.35 -2.02
C ILE A 135 -1.61 14.85 -0.77
N GLN A 136 -0.33 15.22 -0.88
CA GLN A 136 0.41 15.83 0.22
C GLN A 136 -0.19 17.19 0.62
N GLU A 137 -0.65 18.00 -0.36
CA GLU A 137 -1.39 19.22 -0.07
C GLU A 137 -2.74 18.95 0.60
N ALA A 138 -3.47 17.92 0.15
CA ALA A 138 -4.70 17.49 0.83
C ALA A 138 -4.42 17.13 2.30
N LYS A 139 -3.36 16.35 2.56
CA LYS A 139 -2.94 16.01 3.93
C LYS A 139 -2.62 17.26 4.77
N ARG A 140 -1.81 18.17 4.22
CA ARG A 140 -1.48 19.42 4.90
C ARG A 140 -2.73 20.22 5.27
N ARG A 141 -3.71 20.27 4.37
CA ARG A 141 -5.00 20.94 4.62
C ARG A 141 -5.82 20.24 5.69
N MET A 142 -5.86 18.91 5.68
CA MET A 142 -6.53 18.13 6.72
C MET A 142 -5.89 18.35 8.09
N ASP A 143 -4.56 18.39 8.17
CA ASP A 143 -3.84 18.68 9.42
C ASP A 143 -4.12 20.10 9.95
N GLN A 144 -4.48 21.02 9.07
CA GLN A 144 -4.95 22.37 9.41
C GLN A 144 -6.46 22.46 9.70
N LYS A 145 -7.15 21.30 9.76
CA LYS A 145 -8.60 21.23 9.99
C LYS A 145 -9.44 22.03 9.00
N SER A 146 -9.03 22.07 7.71
CA SER A 146 -9.68 22.91 6.71
C SER A 146 -11.16 22.62 6.46
N VAL A 147 -11.67 21.48 6.92
CA VAL A 147 -13.09 21.10 6.87
C VAL A 147 -13.74 21.09 8.25
N GLY A 148 -13.03 21.48 9.32
CA GLY A 148 -13.50 21.38 10.71
C GLY A 148 -13.43 19.96 11.26
N GLU A 149 -14.34 19.60 12.17
CA GLU A 149 -14.44 18.25 12.72
C GLU A 149 -15.07 17.31 11.69
N ILE A 150 -14.45 16.14 11.47
CA ILE A 150 -14.90 15.19 10.45
C ILE A 150 -16.19 14.51 10.91
N GLU A 151 -17.20 14.49 10.04
CA GLU A 151 -18.53 13.92 10.32
C GLU A 151 -18.82 12.70 9.43
N TYR A 152 -18.36 12.74 8.16
CA TYR A 152 -18.57 11.64 7.21
C TYR A 152 -17.42 11.50 6.23
N VAL A 153 -17.04 10.23 5.91
CA VAL A 153 -16.04 9.91 4.88
C VAL A 153 -16.64 8.98 3.82
N MET A 154 -16.54 9.36 2.55
CA MET A 154 -16.81 8.50 1.40
C MET A 154 -15.50 8.15 0.74
N CYS A 155 -15.28 6.86 0.48
CA CYS A 155 -14.12 6.37 -0.24
C CYS A 155 -14.55 5.30 -1.25
N HIS A 156 -14.22 5.52 -2.52
CA HIS A 156 -14.49 4.56 -3.59
C HIS A 156 -13.24 4.30 -4.41
N MET A 157 -13.02 3.02 -4.74
CA MET A 157 -11.95 2.63 -5.67
C MET A 157 -12.46 1.59 -6.66
N ALA A 158 -12.15 1.78 -7.94
CA ALA A 158 -12.37 0.76 -8.95
C ALA A 158 -11.11 0.52 -9.79
N SER A 159 -10.90 -0.72 -10.23
CA SER A 159 -9.66 -1.12 -10.90
C SER A 159 -9.93 -2.14 -12.01
N PRO A 160 -9.13 -2.15 -13.09
CA PRO A 160 -9.23 -3.12 -14.18
C PRO A 160 -8.41 -4.39 -13.85
N ILE A 161 -8.76 -5.09 -12.75
CA ILE A 161 -8.00 -6.28 -12.30
C ILE A 161 -8.85 -7.55 -12.22
N ARG A 162 -10.01 -7.57 -12.90
CA ARG A 162 -10.91 -8.72 -12.89
C ARG A 162 -10.21 -9.99 -13.32
N SER A 163 -9.46 -9.96 -14.42
CA SER A 163 -8.74 -11.12 -14.95
C SER A 163 -7.75 -11.69 -13.93
N LEU A 164 -7.03 -10.81 -13.20
CA LEU A 164 -6.10 -11.21 -12.16
C LEU A 164 -6.80 -11.93 -11.00
N LEU A 165 -7.93 -11.37 -10.52
CA LEU A 165 -8.71 -11.97 -9.41
C LEU A 165 -9.47 -13.24 -9.82
N GLU A 166 -9.70 -13.44 -11.11
CA GLU A 166 -10.25 -14.68 -11.68
C GLU A 166 -9.18 -15.75 -11.97
N GLY A 167 -7.90 -15.48 -11.70
CA GLY A 167 -6.78 -16.38 -12.00
C GLY A 167 -6.52 -16.56 -13.51
N LYS A 168 -6.88 -15.56 -14.31
CA LYS A 168 -6.65 -15.52 -15.75
C LYS A 168 -5.40 -14.73 -16.08
N GLN A 169 -4.88 -14.90 -17.31
CA GLN A 169 -3.78 -14.09 -17.78
C GLN A 169 -4.11 -12.59 -17.66
N PHE A 170 -3.26 -11.87 -16.97
CA PHE A 170 -3.39 -10.43 -16.75
C PHE A 170 -2.42 -9.70 -17.67
N LEU A 171 -2.97 -8.92 -18.58
CA LEU A 171 -2.18 -8.02 -19.41
C LEU A 171 -2.04 -6.70 -18.64
N SER A 172 -0.91 -6.53 -17.95
CA SER A 172 -0.60 -5.27 -17.26
C SER A 172 -0.60 -4.12 -18.27
N THR A 173 -1.49 -3.16 -18.11
CA THR A 173 -1.61 -1.99 -18.97
C THR A 173 -0.61 -0.88 -18.67
N GLY A 174 0.46 -1.19 -17.94
CA GLY A 174 1.52 -0.24 -17.60
C GLY A 174 1.39 0.29 -16.17
N GLY A 175 2.42 0.94 -15.70
CA GLY A 175 2.57 1.51 -14.34
C GLY A 175 3.83 1.05 -13.63
N GLY A 176 4.61 0.16 -14.24
CA GLY A 176 5.93 -0.21 -13.76
C GLY A 176 7.00 0.82 -14.14
N ALA A 177 8.03 0.95 -13.31
CA ALA A 177 9.19 1.77 -13.60
C ALA A 177 10.16 1.11 -14.60
N GLY A 178 9.92 -0.16 -14.97
CA GLY A 178 10.70 -0.97 -15.91
C GLY A 178 9.84 -1.99 -16.66
N ASP A 179 10.49 -2.76 -17.53
CA ASP A 179 9.87 -3.86 -18.26
C ASP A 179 9.53 -5.02 -17.32
N ASN A 180 8.48 -5.77 -17.62
CA ASN A 180 8.09 -6.93 -16.83
C ASN A 180 9.09 -8.08 -17.05
N MET A 181 9.86 -8.43 -16.03
CA MET A 181 10.73 -9.61 -16.04
C MET A 181 9.93 -10.90 -15.83
N PHE A 182 8.85 -10.83 -15.05
CA PHE A 182 7.95 -11.93 -14.75
C PHE A 182 6.50 -11.51 -14.93
N GLU A 183 5.63 -12.49 -15.16
CA GLU A 183 4.17 -12.30 -15.13
C GLU A 183 3.65 -12.44 -13.69
N PRO A 184 2.52 -11.81 -13.35
CA PRO A 184 1.84 -12.05 -12.06
C PRO A 184 1.46 -13.52 -11.93
N GLU A 185 1.83 -14.15 -10.82
CA GLU A 185 1.38 -15.50 -10.51
C GLU A 185 -0.10 -15.47 -10.13
N ALA A 186 -0.92 -16.20 -10.88
CA ALA A 186 -2.38 -16.19 -10.72
C ALA A 186 -2.84 -16.55 -9.30
N ASP A 187 -2.23 -17.55 -8.68
CA ASP A 187 -2.59 -18.02 -7.34
C ASP A 187 -2.35 -16.97 -6.25
N THR A 188 -1.37 -16.08 -6.43
CA THR A 188 -1.09 -15.00 -5.49
C THR A 188 -2.29 -14.05 -5.32
N TRP A 189 -3.17 -13.96 -6.33
CA TRP A 189 -4.29 -13.04 -6.36
C TRP A 189 -5.66 -13.72 -6.31
N ALA A 190 -5.77 -14.91 -6.91
CA ALA A 190 -7.04 -15.62 -7.10
C ALA A 190 -7.27 -16.76 -6.10
N ASP A 191 -6.23 -17.25 -5.44
CA ASP A 191 -6.36 -18.27 -4.40
C ASP A 191 -6.50 -17.63 -3.02
N PRO A 192 -7.68 -17.78 -2.34
CA PRO A 192 -7.90 -17.18 -1.03
C PRO A 192 -6.92 -17.66 0.05
N GLU A 193 -6.33 -18.85 -0.08
CA GLU A 193 -5.32 -19.38 0.86
C GLU A 193 -3.97 -18.63 0.74
N VAL A 194 -3.65 -18.09 -0.44
CA VAL A 194 -2.42 -17.35 -0.73
C VAL A 194 -2.65 -15.84 -0.65
N ALA A 195 -3.73 -15.37 -1.26
CA ALA A 195 -4.10 -13.96 -1.29
C ALA A 195 -4.65 -13.44 0.06
N GLY A 196 -5.27 -14.32 0.86
CA GLY A 196 -5.94 -13.97 2.10
C GLY A 196 -7.33 -13.35 1.91
N GLY A 197 -7.69 -12.95 0.70
CA GLY A 197 -8.94 -12.30 0.29
C GLY A 197 -8.84 -11.77 -1.13
N GLY A 198 -9.81 -10.98 -1.58
CA GLY A 198 -9.88 -10.47 -2.94
C GLY A 198 -9.63 -8.97 -3.06
N TYR A 199 -10.57 -8.26 -3.68
CA TYR A 199 -10.40 -6.87 -4.06
C TYR A 199 -10.14 -5.93 -2.86
N ALA A 200 -10.78 -6.18 -1.72
CA ALA A 200 -10.57 -5.36 -0.53
C ALA A 200 -9.10 -5.35 -0.08
N LEU A 201 -8.45 -6.52 0.03
CA LEU A 201 -7.04 -6.61 0.35
C LEU A 201 -6.16 -6.15 -0.82
N ALA A 202 -6.46 -6.60 -2.04
CA ALA A 202 -5.63 -6.36 -3.21
C ALA A 202 -5.56 -4.88 -3.61
N GLN A 203 -6.67 -4.13 -3.51
CA GLN A 203 -6.76 -2.77 -4.03
C GLN A 203 -7.38 -1.76 -3.05
N MET A 204 -8.51 -2.08 -2.38
CA MET A 204 -9.10 -1.12 -1.44
C MET A 204 -8.17 -0.80 -0.26
N SER A 205 -7.19 -1.65 0.04
CA SER A 205 -6.13 -1.32 1.01
C SER A 205 -5.38 -0.03 0.65
N HIS A 206 -5.23 0.31 -0.63
CA HIS A 206 -4.68 1.60 -1.08
C HIS A 206 -5.60 2.77 -0.73
N SER A 207 -6.87 2.68 -1.13
CA SER A 207 -7.84 3.77 -0.92
C SER A 207 -8.18 3.95 0.56
N ALA A 208 -8.32 2.86 1.30
CA ALA A 208 -8.51 2.89 2.74
C ALA A 208 -7.29 3.48 3.45
N GLY A 209 -6.08 3.03 3.09
CA GLY A 209 -4.84 3.60 3.62
C GLY A 209 -4.75 5.11 3.39
N LEU A 210 -5.10 5.58 2.19
CA LEU A 210 -5.17 7.01 1.87
C LEU A 210 -6.21 7.74 2.72
N ALA A 211 -7.44 7.21 2.82
CA ALA A 211 -8.50 7.84 3.60
C ALA A 211 -8.12 7.94 5.09
N PHE A 212 -7.59 6.87 5.68
CA PHE A 212 -7.11 6.88 7.06
C PHE A 212 -5.92 7.82 7.26
N TRP A 213 -4.98 7.86 6.33
CA TRP A 213 -3.84 8.76 6.42
C TRP A 213 -4.25 10.23 6.34
N LEU A 214 -5.19 10.59 5.46
CA LEU A 214 -5.72 11.95 5.36
C LEU A 214 -6.46 12.38 6.63
N THR A 215 -7.29 11.49 7.19
CA THR A 215 -8.23 11.85 8.26
C THR A 215 -7.71 11.61 9.68
N GLY A 216 -6.78 10.68 9.85
CA GLY A 216 -6.36 10.21 11.18
C GLY A 216 -7.43 9.43 11.95
N LEU A 217 -8.59 9.11 11.34
CA LEU A 217 -9.69 8.42 12.00
C LEU A 217 -9.32 6.97 12.38
N GLU A 218 -10.07 6.43 13.34
CA GLU A 218 -9.99 5.04 13.77
C GLU A 218 -11.36 4.36 13.61
N ALA A 219 -11.41 3.27 12.84
CA ALA A 219 -12.63 2.48 12.74
C ALA A 219 -12.98 1.85 14.09
N GLN A 220 -14.25 1.93 14.49
CA GLN A 220 -14.79 1.33 15.71
C GLN A 220 -15.58 0.07 15.38
N SER A 221 -16.40 0.11 14.33
CA SER A 221 -17.19 -1.04 13.89
C SER A 221 -17.53 -0.96 12.41
N VAL A 222 -17.73 -2.11 11.79
CA VAL A 222 -17.96 -2.26 10.35
C VAL A 222 -19.14 -3.20 10.10
N VAL A 223 -20.00 -2.86 9.13
CA VAL A 223 -20.92 -3.79 8.48
C VAL A 223 -20.61 -3.82 6.98
N ALA A 224 -20.59 -5.01 6.38
CA ALA A 224 -20.12 -5.17 5.02
C ALA A 224 -20.95 -6.16 4.20
N LEU A 225 -20.99 -5.93 2.89
CA LEU A 225 -21.42 -6.86 1.85
C LEU A 225 -20.29 -7.02 0.85
N ILE A 226 -20.09 -8.25 0.39
CA ILE A 226 -19.12 -8.58 -0.66
C ILE A 226 -19.77 -9.44 -1.74
N SER A 227 -19.22 -9.45 -2.95
CA SER A 227 -19.72 -10.26 -4.05
C SER A 227 -18.60 -10.85 -4.90
N SER A 228 -18.73 -12.13 -5.21
CA SER A 228 -17.77 -12.94 -6.01
C SER A 228 -18.49 -13.66 -7.12
N PRO A 229 -19.00 -12.97 -8.15
CA PRO A 229 -19.88 -13.60 -9.15
C PRO A 229 -19.16 -14.63 -10.05
N THR A 230 -17.84 -14.51 -10.22
CA THR A 230 -17.07 -15.31 -11.19
C THR A 230 -15.68 -15.74 -10.70
N SER A 231 -15.31 -15.37 -9.46
CA SER A 231 -13.98 -15.63 -8.87
C SER A 231 -14.10 -16.36 -7.52
N ARG A 232 -12.99 -16.94 -7.05
CA ARG A 232 -12.90 -17.56 -5.69
C ARG A 232 -12.78 -16.50 -4.59
N VAL A 233 -12.30 -15.30 -4.93
CA VAL A 233 -12.16 -14.13 -4.06
C VAL A 233 -13.17 -13.06 -4.45
N GLU A 234 -13.48 -12.11 -3.58
CA GLU A 234 -14.45 -11.06 -3.89
C GLU A 234 -13.91 -10.08 -4.96
N LEU A 235 -14.86 -9.59 -5.80
CA LEU A 235 -14.65 -8.56 -6.82
C LEU A 235 -15.27 -7.23 -6.44
N TYR A 236 -16.28 -7.24 -5.58
CA TYR A 236 -17.04 -6.06 -5.19
C TYR A 236 -17.22 -6.01 -3.69
N ASP A 237 -17.03 -4.82 -3.15
CA ASP A 237 -17.06 -4.54 -1.72
C ASP A 237 -17.91 -3.31 -1.42
N ALA A 238 -18.72 -3.39 -0.37
CA ALA A 238 -19.48 -2.27 0.17
C ALA A 238 -19.49 -2.33 1.70
N PHE A 239 -18.80 -1.37 2.33
CA PHE A 239 -18.64 -1.29 3.78
C PHE A 239 -19.25 0.00 4.32
N SER A 240 -19.99 -0.10 5.43
CA SER A 240 -20.36 1.04 6.27
C SER A 240 -19.57 0.96 7.58
N VAL A 241 -18.98 2.09 7.98
CA VAL A 241 -18.01 2.17 9.08
C VAL A 241 -18.50 3.20 10.10
N ASN A 242 -18.48 2.84 11.39
CA ASN A 242 -18.50 3.81 12.47
C ASN A 242 -17.06 4.06 12.92
N PHE A 243 -16.71 5.33 13.11
CA PHE A 243 -15.42 5.72 13.64
C PHE A 243 -15.51 6.10 15.12
N LYS A 244 -14.38 5.97 15.84
CA LYS A 244 -14.27 6.57 17.17
C LYS A 244 -14.50 8.08 17.07
N GLY A 245 -15.24 8.63 18.00
CA GLY A 245 -15.60 10.06 17.98
C GLY A 245 -16.90 10.38 17.25
N GLY A 246 -17.58 9.39 16.66
CA GLY A 246 -18.97 9.54 16.15
C GLY A 246 -19.10 9.80 14.66
N ALA A 247 -18.03 10.06 13.94
CA ALA A 247 -18.06 10.11 12.48
C ALA A 247 -18.46 8.74 11.89
N ILE A 248 -19.06 8.75 10.70
CA ILE A 248 -19.38 7.53 9.94
C ILE A 248 -18.73 7.57 8.56
N GLY A 249 -18.71 6.43 7.86
CA GLY A 249 -18.19 6.40 6.50
C GLY A 249 -18.74 5.27 5.65
N SER A 250 -18.60 5.44 4.33
CA SER A 250 -18.83 4.40 3.34
C SER A 250 -17.56 4.16 2.54
N PHE A 251 -17.16 2.89 2.45
CA PHE A 251 -16.02 2.43 1.64
C PHE A 251 -16.53 1.41 0.64
N SER A 252 -16.15 1.56 -0.60
CA SER A 252 -16.60 0.64 -1.65
C SER A 252 -15.50 0.34 -2.67
N GLY A 253 -15.56 -0.84 -3.24
CA GLY A 253 -14.58 -1.32 -4.19
C GLY A 253 -15.18 -2.12 -5.34
N ALA A 254 -14.56 -2.01 -6.54
CA ALA A 254 -14.94 -2.76 -7.72
C ALA A 254 -13.72 -3.18 -8.55
N GLY A 255 -13.44 -4.48 -8.60
CA GLY A 255 -12.32 -5.05 -9.36
C GLY A 255 -12.64 -5.32 -10.83
N ALA A 256 -13.62 -4.65 -11.42
CA ALA A 256 -14.18 -5.05 -12.71
C ALA A 256 -14.34 -3.88 -13.71
N LEU A 257 -13.47 -2.89 -13.67
CA LEU A 257 -13.34 -1.98 -14.79
C LEU A 257 -12.84 -2.75 -16.03
N PRO A 258 -13.23 -2.35 -17.24
CA PRO A 258 -12.62 -2.88 -18.46
C PRO A 258 -11.09 -2.69 -18.45
N ASP A 259 -10.33 -3.66 -18.99
CA ASP A 259 -8.87 -3.72 -18.91
C ASP A 259 -8.15 -2.47 -19.50
N ASN A 260 -8.80 -1.73 -20.38
CA ASN A 260 -8.24 -0.50 -20.99
C ASN A 260 -8.58 0.78 -20.21
N GLN A 261 -9.22 0.68 -19.05
CA GLN A 261 -9.57 1.83 -18.22
C GLN A 261 -8.52 2.12 -17.16
N GLN A 262 -8.44 3.40 -16.76
CA GLN A 262 -7.62 3.82 -15.63
C GLN A 262 -8.30 3.48 -14.29
N PHE A 263 -7.51 3.44 -13.22
CA PHE A 263 -8.03 3.34 -11.85
C PHE A 263 -8.95 4.52 -11.55
N GLN A 264 -10.02 4.27 -10.81
CA GLN A 264 -10.87 5.30 -10.21
C GLN A 264 -10.60 5.31 -8.71
N LEU A 265 -10.32 6.48 -8.15
CA LEU A 265 -10.14 6.68 -6.71
C LEU A 265 -10.70 8.04 -6.33
N ASP A 266 -11.79 8.03 -5.56
CA ASP A 266 -12.50 9.22 -5.05
C ASP A 266 -12.60 9.13 -3.52
N VAL A 267 -12.07 10.14 -2.83
CA VAL A 267 -12.18 10.30 -1.37
C VAL A 267 -12.83 11.64 -1.09
N ARG A 268 -13.97 11.63 -0.37
CA ARG A 268 -14.65 12.84 0.09
C ARG A 268 -14.75 12.85 1.60
N ILE A 269 -14.34 13.97 2.19
CA ILE A 269 -14.31 14.15 3.64
C ILE A 269 -15.22 15.34 3.96
N TYR A 270 -16.32 15.05 4.60
CA TYR A 270 -17.30 16.02 5.05
C TYR A 270 -17.06 16.34 6.52
N GLY A 271 -16.96 17.62 6.82
CA GLY A 271 -16.80 18.09 8.19
C GLY A 271 -17.70 19.28 8.51
N SER A 272 -17.63 19.72 9.74
CA SER A 272 -18.48 20.78 10.27
C SER A 272 -18.33 22.14 9.58
N GLU A 273 -17.23 22.37 8.86
CA GLU A 273 -16.93 23.64 8.19
C GLU A 273 -16.88 23.53 6.66
N GLY A 274 -16.99 22.34 6.10
CA GLY A 274 -16.95 22.16 4.64
C GLY A 274 -16.70 20.73 4.20
N VAL A 275 -16.40 20.57 2.91
CA VAL A 275 -16.10 19.27 2.30
C VAL A 275 -14.83 19.32 1.48
N MET A 276 -13.95 18.34 1.66
CA MET A 276 -12.80 18.09 0.79
C MET A 276 -13.13 17.00 -0.21
N THR A 277 -12.80 17.22 -1.48
CA THR A 277 -12.84 16.22 -2.55
C THR A 277 -11.43 15.96 -3.05
N VAL A 278 -11.01 14.70 -3.00
CA VAL A 278 -9.79 14.17 -3.61
C VAL A 278 -10.21 13.14 -4.66
N ASP A 279 -10.03 13.45 -5.93
CA ASP A 279 -10.41 12.62 -7.06
C ASP A 279 -9.16 12.39 -7.93
N CYS A 280 -8.61 11.18 -7.88
CA CYS A 280 -7.36 10.86 -8.55
C CYS A 280 -7.53 10.67 -10.05
N ASP A 281 -8.64 10.07 -10.52
CA ASP A 281 -8.87 9.84 -11.94
C ASP A 281 -9.14 11.14 -12.72
N ARG A 282 -9.72 12.15 -12.06
CA ARG A 282 -9.94 13.49 -12.66
C ARG A 282 -8.90 14.52 -12.24
N ALA A 283 -7.89 14.10 -11.49
CA ALA A 283 -6.86 14.98 -10.95
C ALA A 283 -7.47 16.23 -10.28
N LYS A 284 -8.30 16.03 -9.25
CA LYS A 284 -9.01 17.10 -8.56
C LYS A 284 -8.71 17.11 -7.07
N LEU A 285 -8.34 18.28 -6.55
CA LEU A 285 -8.33 18.60 -5.12
C LEU A 285 -9.11 19.90 -4.92
N GLU A 286 -10.20 19.80 -4.16
CA GLU A 286 -11.08 20.94 -3.88
C GLU A 286 -11.55 20.89 -2.43
N ILE A 287 -11.67 22.06 -1.80
CA ILE A 287 -12.34 22.24 -0.51
C ILE A 287 -13.40 23.32 -0.68
N LEU A 288 -14.66 22.94 -0.45
CA LEU A 288 -15.78 23.87 -0.42
C LEU A 288 -16.17 24.11 1.05
N ARG A 289 -16.12 25.36 1.48
CA ARG A 289 -16.39 25.77 2.87
C ARG A 289 -17.72 26.51 3.00
N HIS A 290 -18.35 26.36 4.15
CA HIS A 290 -19.61 27.04 4.46
C HIS A 290 -19.44 28.56 4.59
N ASP A 291 -18.26 29.05 4.95
CA ASP A 291 -17.91 30.47 5.01
C ASP A 291 -17.53 31.07 3.65
N GLY A 292 -17.43 30.24 2.60
CA GLY A 292 -17.08 30.64 1.25
C GLY A 292 -15.56 30.77 0.99
N ASP A 293 -14.69 30.52 1.98
CA ASP A 293 -13.22 30.47 1.79
C ASP A 293 -12.81 29.15 1.14
N ASN A 294 -13.19 28.98 -0.11
CA ASN A 294 -13.00 27.77 -0.88
C ASN A 294 -11.54 27.66 -1.37
N PHE A 295 -11.08 26.42 -1.50
CA PHE A 295 -9.79 26.10 -2.09
C PHE A 295 -9.95 25.15 -3.27
N SER A 296 -9.19 25.37 -4.33
CA SER A 296 -9.04 24.43 -5.45
C SER A 296 -7.62 24.47 -5.96
N MET A 297 -7.04 23.31 -6.15
CA MET A 297 -5.70 23.18 -6.72
C MET A 297 -5.80 22.90 -8.22
N LYS A 298 -5.16 23.74 -9.03
CA LYS A 298 -5.01 23.44 -10.46
C LYS A 298 -3.97 22.34 -10.62
N LEU A 299 -4.37 21.25 -11.25
CA LEU A 299 -3.52 20.09 -11.48
C LEU A 299 -3.25 19.90 -12.97
N ASP A 300 -2.08 19.40 -13.29
CA ASP A 300 -1.72 19.02 -14.66
C ASP A 300 -2.39 17.69 -15.02
N PRO A 301 -2.65 17.41 -16.30
CA PRO A 301 -3.09 16.11 -16.76
C PRO A 301 -2.14 15.00 -16.26
N GLY A 302 -2.69 13.90 -15.77
CA GLY A 302 -1.91 12.78 -15.22
C GLY A 302 -1.43 12.95 -13.76
N ALA A 303 -1.66 14.11 -13.12
CA ALA A 303 -1.25 14.33 -11.72
C ALA A 303 -1.87 13.33 -10.73
N GLY A 304 -2.99 12.71 -11.09
CA GLY A 304 -3.68 11.68 -10.29
C GLY A 304 -3.22 10.25 -10.57
N GLU A 305 -2.31 10.03 -11.50
CA GLU A 305 -1.78 8.70 -11.80
C GLU A 305 -1.03 8.09 -10.61
N TYR A 306 -1.04 6.76 -10.56
CA TYR A 306 -0.34 6.04 -9.50
C TYR A 306 1.18 6.15 -9.66
N PHE A 307 1.87 6.67 -8.65
CA PHE A 307 3.31 6.83 -8.68
C PHE A 307 4.02 5.68 -7.94
N GLY A 308 4.21 4.55 -8.62
CA GLY A 308 4.84 3.36 -8.06
C GLY A 308 6.29 3.53 -7.59
N GLY A 309 7.07 4.44 -8.18
CA GLY A 309 8.46 4.73 -7.79
C GLY A 309 8.62 5.61 -6.55
N GLY A 310 7.57 6.35 -6.15
CA GLY A 310 7.61 7.26 -5.01
C GLY A 310 7.93 6.57 -3.68
N PRO A 311 7.23 5.50 -3.30
CA PRO A 311 7.50 4.76 -2.07
C PRO A 311 8.93 4.25 -1.97
N THR A 312 9.43 3.65 -3.04
CA THR A 312 10.78 3.09 -3.09
C THR A 312 11.85 4.17 -2.99
N THR A 313 11.65 5.30 -3.66
CA THR A 313 12.54 6.47 -3.53
C THR A 313 12.57 6.98 -2.10
N ASN A 314 11.40 7.14 -1.47
CA ASN A 314 11.31 7.58 -0.08
C ASN A 314 11.94 6.59 0.90
N PHE A 315 11.70 5.28 0.72
CA PHE A 315 12.34 4.27 1.54
C PHE A 315 13.87 4.32 1.42
N ALA A 316 14.41 4.47 0.22
CA ALA A 316 15.83 4.66 0.00
C ALA A 316 16.37 5.94 0.68
N ASP A 317 15.61 7.04 0.66
CA ASP A 317 15.98 8.28 1.35
C ASP A 317 15.96 8.12 2.88
N ILE A 318 15.03 7.35 3.42
CA ILE A 318 14.96 7.00 4.84
C ILE A 318 16.21 6.20 5.24
N VAL A 319 16.53 5.12 4.54
CA VAL A 319 17.68 4.25 4.90
C VAL A 319 19.03 4.96 4.71
N THR A 320 19.13 5.90 3.78
CA THR A 320 20.31 6.74 3.57
C THR A 320 20.34 7.99 4.45
N ARG A 321 19.30 8.23 5.25
CA ARG A 321 19.13 9.41 6.11
C ARG A 321 19.15 10.74 5.35
N LYS A 322 18.78 10.72 4.07
CA LYS A 322 18.59 11.94 3.27
C LYS A 322 17.26 12.64 3.60
N ASN A 323 16.25 11.86 3.95
CA ASN A 323 14.96 12.35 4.39
C ASN A 323 14.36 11.29 5.33
N ASP A 324 13.87 11.69 6.49
CA ASP A 324 13.25 10.83 7.50
C ASP A 324 11.72 10.84 7.44
N MET A 325 11.14 11.67 6.57
CA MET A 325 9.68 11.77 6.39
C MET A 325 9.13 10.49 5.75
N ASN A 326 8.32 9.77 6.50
CA ASN A 326 7.57 8.62 6.01
C ASN A 326 6.16 9.05 5.57
N TRP A 327 5.95 9.19 4.26
CA TRP A 327 4.66 9.61 3.70
C TRP A 327 3.60 8.50 3.70
N ALA A 328 4.01 7.26 3.84
CA ALA A 328 3.10 6.11 3.87
C ALA A 328 3.41 5.21 5.08
N PRO A 329 3.17 5.72 6.31
CA PRO A 329 3.57 5.05 7.54
C PRO A 329 2.76 3.77 7.80
N GLY A 330 3.37 2.81 8.48
CA GLY A 330 2.76 1.52 8.81
C GLY A 330 1.39 1.62 9.47
N TRP A 331 1.17 2.65 10.32
CA TRP A 331 -0.12 2.83 10.98
C TRP A 331 -1.28 3.07 9.99
N ALA A 332 -1.06 3.72 8.84
CA ALA A 332 -2.10 3.90 7.83
C ALA A 332 -2.50 2.56 7.18
N GLY A 333 -1.50 1.70 6.91
CA GLY A 333 -1.74 0.33 6.46
C GLY A 333 -2.45 -0.50 7.52
N MET A 334 -2.05 -0.40 8.79
CA MET A 334 -2.70 -1.08 9.90
C MET A 334 -4.20 -0.71 10.00
N ARG A 335 -4.55 0.59 9.92
CA ARG A 335 -5.95 1.05 9.96
C ARG A 335 -6.77 0.50 8.79
N ALA A 336 -6.18 0.44 7.61
CA ALA A 336 -6.83 -0.18 6.44
C ALA A 336 -7.13 -1.67 6.70
N ILE A 337 -6.15 -2.42 7.22
CA ILE A 337 -6.33 -3.84 7.53
C ILE A 337 -7.32 -4.06 8.69
N GLU A 338 -7.31 -3.22 9.72
CA GLU A 338 -8.30 -3.26 10.80
C GLU A 338 -9.75 -3.19 10.28
N MET A 339 -10.01 -2.25 9.37
CA MET A 339 -11.32 -2.11 8.74
C MET A 339 -11.67 -3.31 7.84
N ILE A 340 -10.74 -3.76 6.98
CA ILE A 340 -10.98 -4.85 6.03
C ILE A 340 -11.18 -6.19 6.77
N ASP A 341 -10.37 -6.50 7.78
CA ASP A 341 -10.55 -7.69 8.61
C ASP A 341 -11.92 -7.70 9.32
N ALA A 342 -12.33 -6.56 9.89
CA ALA A 342 -13.66 -6.42 10.48
C ALA A 342 -14.78 -6.57 9.43
N ALA A 343 -14.59 -6.08 8.20
CA ALA A 343 -15.52 -6.27 7.10
C ALA A 343 -15.69 -7.75 6.73
N TYR A 344 -14.62 -8.51 6.59
CA TYR A 344 -14.69 -9.96 6.33
C TYR A 344 -15.37 -10.71 7.48
N ARG A 345 -15.08 -10.34 8.75
CA ARG A 345 -15.78 -10.92 9.91
C ARG A 345 -17.26 -10.55 9.90
N SER A 346 -17.61 -9.32 9.49
CA SER A 346 -18.99 -8.87 9.37
C SER A 346 -19.78 -9.68 8.34
N VAL A 347 -19.20 -9.92 7.16
CA VAL A 347 -19.81 -10.76 6.11
C VAL A 347 -20.05 -12.18 6.63
N LYS A 348 -19.05 -12.78 7.27
CA LYS A 348 -19.15 -14.15 7.83
C LYS A 348 -20.23 -14.26 8.90
N LEU A 349 -20.41 -13.23 9.72
CA LEU A 349 -21.36 -13.21 10.84
C LEU A 349 -22.73 -12.63 10.49
N GLY A 350 -22.88 -11.98 9.32
CA GLY A 350 -24.10 -11.33 8.88
C GLY A 350 -24.54 -10.15 9.78
N ARG A 351 -23.59 -9.47 10.45
CA ARG A 351 -23.89 -8.39 11.40
C ARG A 351 -22.76 -7.36 11.52
N LEU A 352 -23.06 -6.24 12.16
CA LEU A 352 -22.04 -5.27 12.58
C LEU A 352 -21.00 -5.94 13.49
N VAL A 353 -19.73 -5.65 13.25
CA VAL A 353 -18.57 -6.20 13.99
C VAL A 353 -17.67 -5.08 14.48
N THR A 354 -17.24 -5.18 15.73
CA THR A 354 -16.22 -4.29 16.30
C THR A 354 -14.83 -4.59 15.69
N VAL A 355 -14.06 -3.56 15.44
CA VAL A 355 -12.68 -3.62 14.95
C VAL A 355 -11.71 -4.14 16.01
#